data_629ad09335048f6f94a1a7064811e07a
#
_entry.id   629ad09335048f6f94a1a7064811e07a
#
_cell.length_a   1.000
_cell.length_b   1.000
_cell.length_c   1.000
_cell.angle_alpha   90.00
_cell.angle_beta   90.00
_cell.angle_gamma   90.00
#
_symmetry.space_group_name_H-M   'P 1'
#
loop_
_entity.id
_entity.type
_entity.pdbx_description
1 polymer ?
#
loop_
_entity_poly.entity_id
_entity_poly.type
_entity_poly.pdbx_seq_one_letter_code
_entity_poly.pdbx_strand_id
1 'polypeptide(L)'
;MREPDLIEITAETGVAAVDAAQWDACACPEAAEGGRPADPFTTHRFLSALERSGSVGGSTGWTPRPLVARQDGQVIAVAPLYVKTHSQGEYIFDHGWADAWERAGGRYYPKLQIAVPFTPVTGRRFLCRPGHEDQGRAALAQAAVRIAAQNQLSSVHVTFCTEAEAEALAGDGGNYLHRVTQQFHWENRGYANFDDFLATLSSRKRKAIRKERDRAQAFGGTIRRLTGDQIGARHWDAFWRFYQDTGSRKWGRPYLTRAFFDDIHATMRDDVVLVLAERDGEPVAGALNLLGRDTLYGRYWGATEDHPYLHFECCYYQAIDHAIALGLSRVEAGAQGEHKLARGYLPSAIHSAHWIADPGLRKAVARFLDAERVATDEEIEILTAYGPFRRGPADLAQDPQD
;
A
#
# COMPACT_ATOMS: atom_id res chain seq x y z
N MET A 1 -44.35 11.68 1.14
CA MET A 1 -43.12 11.35 0.40
C MET A 1 -42.00 12.02 1.18
N ARG A 2 -41.06 11.27 1.75
CA ARG A 2 -39.81 11.87 2.23
C ARG A 2 -39.08 12.41 1.00
N GLU A 3 -38.58 13.66 1.11
CA GLU A 3 -37.61 14.14 0.11
C GLU A 3 -36.49 13.10 -0.03
N PRO A 4 -35.95 12.88 -1.25
CA PRO A 4 -34.82 12.00 -1.39
C PRO A 4 -33.69 12.50 -0.49
N ASP A 5 -33.18 11.62 0.37
CA ASP A 5 -32.09 11.93 1.30
C ASP A 5 -30.91 12.52 0.53
N LEU A 6 -30.78 13.85 0.57
CA LEU A 6 -29.78 14.59 -0.21
C LEU A 6 -28.39 14.33 0.38
N ILE A 7 -27.48 13.81 -0.45
CA ILE A 7 -26.07 13.71 -0.06
C ILE A 7 -25.34 14.98 -0.50
N GLU A 8 -24.83 15.70 0.48
CA GLU A 8 -23.94 16.84 0.27
C GLU A 8 -22.50 16.35 0.16
N ILE A 9 -21.75 16.82 -0.85
CA ILE A 9 -20.34 16.47 -1.03
C ILE A 9 -19.50 17.74 -1.02
N THR A 10 -18.50 17.75 -0.15
CA THR A 10 -17.51 18.81 -0.04
C THR A 10 -16.10 18.28 -0.31
N ALA A 11 -15.24 19.13 -0.85
CA ALA A 11 -13.79 18.89 -0.96
C ALA A 11 -13.11 19.76 0.09
N GLU A 12 -12.55 19.13 1.11
CA GLU A 12 -11.92 19.82 2.22
C GLU A 12 -10.45 20.20 1.87
N THR A 13 -9.87 21.08 2.70
CA THR A 13 -8.49 21.55 2.49
C THR A 13 -7.43 20.56 3.00
N GLY A 14 -7.83 19.57 3.76
CA GLY A 14 -7.00 18.50 4.32
C GLY A 14 -7.83 17.58 5.22
N VAL A 15 -7.27 16.45 5.59
CA VAL A 15 -7.93 15.46 6.46
C VAL A 15 -8.20 16.06 7.84
N ALA A 16 -7.33 16.96 8.33
CA ALA A 16 -7.49 17.65 9.60
C ALA A 16 -8.72 18.59 9.66
N ALA A 17 -9.34 18.92 8.52
CA ALA A 17 -10.58 19.68 8.47
C ALA A 17 -11.82 18.83 8.79
N VAL A 18 -11.67 17.51 8.89
CA VAL A 18 -12.72 16.56 9.24
C VAL A 18 -12.47 16.05 10.65
N ASP A 19 -13.52 15.96 11.45
CA ASP A 19 -13.43 15.37 12.79
C ASP A 19 -12.89 13.93 12.72
N ALA A 20 -11.89 13.62 13.57
CA ALA A 20 -11.20 12.35 13.53
C ALA A 20 -12.13 11.15 13.78
N ALA A 21 -13.08 11.29 14.70
CA ALA A 21 -14.01 10.21 15.00
C ALA A 21 -15.01 9.99 13.85
N GLN A 22 -15.42 11.04 13.15
CA GLN A 22 -16.28 10.93 11.97
C GLN A 22 -15.53 10.30 10.78
N TRP A 23 -14.25 10.67 10.58
CA TRP A 23 -13.41 10.06 9.56
C TRP A 23 -13.21 8.57 9.84
N ASP A 24 -12.77 8.23 11.06
CA ASP A 24 -12.44 6.85 11.43
C ASP A 24 -13.68 5.95 11.54
N ALA A 25 -14.87 6.52 11.79
CA ALA A 25 -16.13 5.79 11.66
C ALA A 25 -16.42 5.31 10.21
N CYS A 26 -15.80 5.94 9.22
CA CYS A 26 -15.83 5.51 7.81
C CYS A 26 -14.61 4.64 7.47
N ALA A 27 -13.42 5.05 7.92
CA ALA A 27 -12.15 4.43 7.56
C ALA A 27 -11.92 3.09 8.26
N CYS A 28 -12.25 3.00 9.55
CA CYS A 28 -12.01 1.80 10.37
C CYS A 28 -13.16 1.56 11.37
N PRO A 29 -14.43 1.43 10.91
CA PRO A 29 -15.57 1.21 11.79
C PRO A 29 -15.38 -0.01 12.69
N GLU A 30 -14.63 -0.97 12.22
CA GLU A 30 -14.28 -2.18 12.96
C GLU A 30 -13.39 -1.96 14.17
N ALA A 31 -12.71 -0.82 14.26
CA ALA A 31 -11.88 -0.47 15.41
C ALA A 31 -12.68 0.26 16.52
N ALA A 32 -13.95 0.61 16.26
CA ALA A 32 -14.78 1.35 17.20
C ALA A 32 -15.05 0.60 18.52
N GLU A 33 -15.08 -0.73 18.48
CA GLU A 33 -15.28 -1.61 19.65
C GLU A 33 -13.95 -2.04 20.31
N GLY A 34 -12.86 -1.42 19.93
CA GLY A 34 -11.51 -1.79 20.34
C GLY A 34 -10.83 -2.73 19.34
N GLY A 35 -9.52 -2.63 19.24
CA GLY A 35 -8.71 -3.38 18.29
C GLY A 35 -8.02 -2.50 17.26
N ARG A 36 -7.27 -3.15 16.36
CA ARG A 36 -6.56 -2.45 15.28
C ARG A 36 -7.46 -2.25 14.06
N PRO A 37 -7.27 -1.13 13.33
CA PRO A 37 -7.87 -0.97 12.01
C PRO A 37 -7.36 -2.06 11.06
N ALA A 38 -8.19 -2.49 10.12
CA ALA A 38 -7.77 -3.42 9.07
C ALA A 38 -6.67 -2.80 8.21
N ASP A 39 -6.85 -1.53 7.83
CA ASP A 39 -5.89 -0.71 7.09
C ASP A 39 -5.47 0.50 7.96
N PRO A 40 -4.26 0.51 8.55
CA PRO A 40 -3.79 1.62 9.36
C PRO A 40 -3.51 2.90 8.54
N PHE A 41 -3.35 2.78 7.22
CA PHE A 41 -2.94 3.88 6.34
C PHE A 41 -4.08 4.81 5.94
N THR A 42 -5.32 4.36 6.01
CA THR A 42 -6.51 5.18 5.72
C THR A 42 -7.08 5.89 6.94
N THR A 43 -6.54 5.64 8.13
CA THR A 43 -6.96 6.28 9.38
C THR A 43 -6.67 7.79 9.37
N HIS A 44 -7.52 8.55 10.08
CA HIS A 44 -7.33 9.99 10.24
C HIS A 44 -5.92 10.32 10.75
N ARG A 45 -5.43 9.60 11.75
CA ARG A 45 -4.11 9.85 12.37
C ARG A 45 -2.95 9.65 11.40
N PHE A 46 -2.98 8.64 10.51
CA PHE A 46 -1.93 8.41 9.52
C PHE A 46 -1.92 9.49 8.44
N LEU A 47 -3.08 9.77 7.84
CA LEU A 47 -3.20 10.78 6.79
C LEU A 47 -2.88 12.19 7.31
N SER A 48 -3.34 12.53 8.53
CA SER A 48 -2.99 13.79 9.18
C SER A 48 -1.49 13.88 9.48
N ALA A 49 -0.81 12.79 9.82
CA ALA A 49 0.64 12.79 10.03
C ALA A 49 1.39 13.14 8.74
N LEU A 50 0.93 12.65 7.57
CA LEU A 50 1.50 13.02 6.27
C LEU A 50 1.34 14.53 5.99
N GLU A 51 0.19 15.11 6.32
CA GLU A 51 -0.10 16.53 6.12
C GLU A 51 0.68 17.41 7.09
N ARG A 52 0.59 17.16 8.41
CA ARG A 52 1.27 17.94 9.44
C ARG A 52 2.78 17.94 9.30
N SER A 53 3.34 16.83 8.90
CA SER A 53 4.78 16.70 8.69
C SER A 53 5.29 17.42 7.44
N GLY A 54 4.40 17.89 6.56
CA GLY A 54 4.75 18.44 5.26
C GLY A 54 5.26 17.38 4.26
N SER A 55 5.01 16.10 4.51
CA SER A 55 5.28 15.04 3.54
C SER A 55 4.35 15.13 2.33
N VAL A 56 3.13 15.65 2.52
CA VAL A 56 2.20 16.06 1.46
C VAL A 56 1.79 17.52 1.64
N GLY A 57 1.24 18.14 0.62
CA GLY A 57 0.93 19.57 0.61
C GLY A 57 2.08 20.44 0.07
N GLY A 58 1.89 21.76 0.10
CA GLY A 58 2.90 22.71 -0.37
C GLY A 58 3.39 22.41 -1.80
N SER A 59 4.71 22.30 -1.96
CA SER A 59 5.38 22.04 -3.24
C SER A 59 5.67 20.58 -3.53
N THR A 60 5.08 19.64 -2.75
CA THR A 60 5.35 18.20 -2.90
C THR A 60 4.68 17.58 -4.14
N GLY A 61 3.78 18.31 -4.80
CA GLY A 61 2.97 17.79 -5.89
C GLY A 61 1.81 16.87 -5.47
N TRP A 62 1.56 16.75 -4.17
CA TRP A 62 0.42 16.09 -3.55
C TRP A 62 -0.39 17.12 -2.76
N THR A 63 -1.37 17.77 -3.38
CA THR A 63 -2.21 18.75 -2.69
C THR A 63 -3.46 18.08 -2.14
N PRO A 64 -3.64 17.98 -0.80
CA PRO A 64 -4.79 17.33 -0.21
C PRO A 64 -6.10 18.04 -0.59
N ARG A 65 -7.12 17.26 -0.93
CA ARG A 65 -8.49 17.69 -1.20
C ARG A 65 -9.45 16.55 -0.86
N PRO A 66 -9.42 15.99 0.37
CA PRO A 66 -10.26 14.85 0.70
C PRO A 66 -11.73 15.18 0.43
N LEU A 67 -12.44 14.21 -0.15
CA LEU A 67 -13.88 14.32 -0.35
C LEU A 67 -14.62 13.82 0.87
N VAL A 68 -15.69 14.53 1.22
CA VAL A 68 -16.57 14.18 2.35
C VAL A 68 -18.01 14.20 1.88
N ALA A 69 -18.70 13.08 2.02
CA ALA A 69 -20.12 12.96 1.78
C ALA A 69 -20.88 12.99 3.11
N ARG A 70 -21.86 13.89 3.21
CA ARG A 70 -22.74 14.04 4.37
C ARG A 70 -24.18 13.79 4.00
N GLN A 71 -24.89 13.16 4.91
CA GLN A 71 -26.34 12.99 4.86
C GLN A 71 -26.90 13.39 6.23
N ASP A 72 -27.86 14.29 6.27
CA ASP A 72 -28.44 14.84 7.50
C ASP A 72 -27.38 15.37 8.49
N GLY A 73 -26.32 15.99 7.96
CA GLY A 73 -25.19 16.52 8.76
C GLY A 73 -24.18 15.48 9.22
N GLN A 74 -24.46 14.19 9.07
CA GLN A 74 -23.53 13.10 9.42
C GLN A 74 -22.61 12.76 8.24
N VAL A 75 -21.31 12.58 8.52
CA VAL A 75 -20.38 12.04 7.54
C VAL A 75 -20.69 10.56 7.31
N ILE A 76 -21.08 10.20 6.10
CA ILE A 76 -21.42 8.84 5.69
C ILE A 76 -20.31 8.17 4.86
N ALA A 77 -19.51 8.98 4.15
CA ALA A 77 -18.36 8.47 3.39
C ALA A 77 -17.27 9.54 3.22
N VAL A 78 -16.02 9.11 3.11
CA VAL A 78 -14.87 9.96 2.82
C VAL A 78 -13.94 9.30 1.81
N ALA A 79 -13.14 10.10 1.07
CA ALA A 79 -12.09 9.58 0.21
C ALA A 79 -10.84 10.47 0.29
N PRO A 80 -9.63 9.89 0.47
CA PRO A 80 -8.36 10.63 0.49
C PRO A 80 -7.98 11.03 -0.95
N LEU A 81 -8.47 12.18 -1.39
CA LEU A 81 -8.24 12.71 -2.73
C LEU A 81 -7.16 13.79 -2.71
N TYR A 82 -6.32 13.78 -3.73
CA TYR A 82 -5.23 14.72 -3.96
C TYR A 82 -5.26 15.28 -5.37
N VAL A 83 -4.90 16.58 -5.51
CA VAL A 83 -4.52 17.14 -6.81
C VAL A 83 -3.05 16.88 -7.02
N LYS A 84 -2.71 16.24 -8.14
CA LYS A 84 -1.36 15.80 -8.47
C LYS A 84 -0.77 16.58 -9.62
N THR A 85 0.45 17.08 -9.45
CA THR A 85 1.20 17.78 -10.50
C THR A 85 2.28 16.91 -11.17
N HIS A 86 2.44 15.68 -10.73
CA HIS A 86 3.34 14.64 -11.27
C HIS A 86 2.93 13.27 -10.72
N SER A 87 3.47 12.16 -11.25
CA SER A 87 3.13 10.79 -10.83
C SER A 87 4.13 10.16 -9.85
N GLN A 88 4.99 10.96 -9.21
CA GLN A 88 5.93 10.44 -8.20
C GLN A 88 5.19 10.04 -6.92
N GLY A 89 5.62 8.92 -6.33
CA GLY A 89 5.12 8.41 -5.07
C GLY A 89 3.78 7.66 -5.16
N GLU A 90 3.28 7.38 -6.37
CA GLU A 90 2.01 6.69 -6.61
C GLU A 90 2.15 5.16 -6.66
N TYR A 91 3.31 4.65 -7.11
CA TYR A 91 3.65 3.23 -7.30
C TYR A 91 2.78 2.45 -8.30
N ILE A 92 1.74 3.07 -8.88
CA ILE A 92 1.05 2.63 -10.07
C ILE A 92 1.44 3.63 -11.16
N PHE A 93 2.32 3.21 -12.08
CA PHE A 93 2.95 4.13 -13.01
C PHE A 93 2.08 4.36 -14.24
N ASP A 94 1.84 5.63 -14.55
CA ASP A 94 1.10 6.12 -15.72
C ASP A 94 1.94 7.06 -16.60
N HIS A 95 3.26 7.05 -16.43
CA HIS A 95 4.20 7.89 -17.18
C HIS A 95 4.05 7.72 -18.69
N GLY A 96 3.85 6.48 -19.17
CA GLY A 96 3.63 6.21 -20.59
C GLY A 96 2.36 6.87 -21.15
N TRP A 97 1.31 7.01 -20.31
CA TRP A 97 0.07 7.70 -20.70
C TRP A 97 0.30 9.21 -20.74
N ALA A 98 1.00 9.76 -19.74
CA ALA A 98 1.37 11.17 -19.70
C ALA A 98 2.21 11.55 -20.91
N ASP A 99 3.28 10.81 -21.19
CA ASP A 99 4.17 11.05 -22.33
C ASP A 99 3.44 10.95 -23.67
N ALA A 100 2.54 9.98 -23.83
CA ALA A 100 1.77 9.81 -25.05
C ALA A 100 0.81 10.99 -25.27
N TRP A 101 0.14 11.45 -24.20
CA TRP A 101 -0.81 12.55 -24.27
C TRP A 101 -0.11 13.89 -24.52
N GLU A 102 1.01 14.16 -23.87
CA GLU A 102 1.80 15.37 -24.06
C GLU A 102 2.40 15.43 -25.49
N ARG A 103 2.88 14.31 -26.04
CA ARG A 103 3.30 14.23 -27.45
C ARG A 103 2.17 14.49 -28.44
N ALA A 104 0.93 14.18 -28.06
CA ALA A 104 -0.26 14.49 -28.86
C ALA A 104 -0.73 15.95 -28.69
N GLY A 105 -0.01 16.79 -27.92
CA GLY A 105 -0.33 18.19 -27.67
C GLY A 105 -1.32 18.40 -26.52
N GLY A 106 -1.65 17.36 -25.76
CA GLY A 106 -2.49 17.45 -24.57
C GLY A 106 -1.70 17.83 -23.31
N ARG A 107 -2.42 18.15 -22.25
CA ARG A 107 -1.86 18.42 -20.92
C ARG A 107 -2.31 17.35 -19.94
N TYR A 108 -1.37 16.54 -19.43
CA TYR A 108 -1.70 15.44 -18.52
C TYR A 108 -1.86 15.91 -17.06
N TYR A 109 -1.00 16.79 -16.61
CA TYR A 109 -1.07 17.34 -15.25
C TYR A 109 -1.69 18.75 -15.25
N PRO A 110 -2.41 19.12 -14.16
CA PRO A 110 -2.72 18.32 -12.98
C PRO A 110 -3.79 17.26 -13.22
N LYS A 111 -3.79 16.22 -12.36
CA LYS A 111 -4.78 15.13 -12.33
C LYS A 111 -5.30 14.93 -10.90
N LEU A 112 -6.38 14.16 -10.72
CA LEU A 112 -6.87 13.75 -9.41
C LEU A 112 -6.41 12.34 -9.07
N GLN A 113 -6.07 12.15 -7.80
CA GLN A 113 -5.61 10.88 -7.25
C GLN A 113 -6.33 10.56 -5.94
N ILE A 114 -7.11 9.48 -5.90
CA ILE A 114 -7.66 8.88 -4.68
C ILE A 114 -6.73 7.74 -4.29
N ALA A 115 -5.93 7.96 -3.24
CA ALA A 115 -4.88 7.05 -2.81
C ALA A 115 -4.38 7.39 -1.41
N VAL A 116 -3.62 6.48 -0.82
CA VAL A 116 -2.76 6.82 0.32
C VAL A 116 -1.37 7.18 -0.22
N PRO A 117 -0.87 8.40 0.02
CA PRO A 117 0.42 8.82 -0.48
C PRO A 117 1.57 7.92 -0.04
N PHE A 118 2.48 7.62 -0.96
CA PHE A 118 3.70 6.84 -0.74
C PHE A 118 3.47 5.41 -0.22
N THR A 119 2.24 4.87 -0.37
CA THR A 119 1.81 3.64 0.27
C THR A 119 1.20 2.67 -0.74
N PRO A 120 2.02 1.77 -1.32
CA PRO A 120 1.55 0.74 -2.25
C PRO A 120 0.92 -0.44 -1.50
N VAL A 121 -0.19 -0.19 -0.83
CA VAL A 121 -0.97 -1.16 -0.05
C VAL A 121 -2.40 -1.16 -0.56
N THR A 122 -2.94 -2.35 -0.83
CA THR A 122 -4.33 -2.53 -1.21
C THR A 122 -5.25 -2.29 -0.02
N GLY A 123 -6.28 -1.49 -0.23
CA GLY A 123 -7.32 -1.21 0.77
C GLY A 123 -8.46 -0.41 0.18
N ARG A 124 -9.49 -0.17 0.97
CA ARG A 124 -10.62 0.67 0.57
C ARG A 124 -10.14 2.09 0.26
N ARG A 125 -10.66 2.69 -0.80
CA ARG A 125 -10.38 4.07 -1.19
C ARG A 125 -11.60 4.97 -1.04
N PHE A 126 -12.78 4.39 -1.09
CA PHE A 126 -14.03 5.01 -0.69
C PHE A 126 -14.42 4.47 0.68
N LEU A 127 -14.09 5.23 1.70
CA LEU A 127 -14.25 4.85 3.10
C LEU A 127 -15.68 5.21 3.51
N CYS A 128 -16.53 4.21 3.66
CA CYS A 128 -17.94 4.40 3.94
C CYS A 128 -18.31 3.83 5.30
N ARG A 129 -19.26 4.49 5.98
CA ARG A 129 -19.90 3.89 7.15
C ARG A 129 -20.62 2.62 6.77
N PRO A 130 -20.71 1.64 7.69
CA PRO A 130 -21.53 0.46 7.49
C PRO A 130 -22.97 0.81 7.07
N GLY A 131 -23.44 0.16 5.99
CA GLY A 131 -24.74 0.42 5.40
C GLY A 131 -24.83 1.56 4.38
N HIS A 132 -23.72 2.27 4.12
CA HIS A 132 -23.64 3.36 3.13
C HIS A 132 -22.63 3.07 2.02
N GLU A 133 -22.13 1.84 1.89
CA GLU A 133 -21.00 1.49 1.04
C GLU A 133 -21.24 1.83 -0.43
N ASP A 134 -22.33 1.34 -1.01
CA ASP A 134 -22.63 1.54 -2.44
C ASP A 134 -22.98 2.99 -2.74
N GLN A 135 -23.83 3.59 -1.91
CA GLN A 135 -24.29 4.97 -2.06
C GLN A 135 -23.12 5.96 -1.89
N GLY A 136 -22.32 5.78 -0.83
CA GLY A 136 -21.18 6.65 -0.52
C GLY A 136 -20.09 6.54 -1.60
N ARG A 137 -19.74 5.33 -2.02
CA ARG A 137 -18.78 5.08 -3.11
C ARG A 137 -19.23 5.75 -4.41
N ALA A 138 -20.48 5.50 -4.83
CA ALA A 138 -21.02 6.06 -6.08
C ALA A 138 -21.01 7.60 -6.04
N ALA A 139 -21.46 8.20 -4.94
CA ALA A 139 -21.52 9.64 -4.76
C ALA A 139 -20.12 10.29 -4.84
N LEU A 140 -19.13 9.72 -4.10
CA LEU A 140 -17.76 10.24 -4.10
C LEU A 140 -17.05 10.06 -5.44
N ALA A 141 -17.24 8.89 -6.10
CA ALA A 141 -16.65 8.62 -7.40
C ALA A 141 -17.18 9.58 -8.48
N GLN A 142 -18.50 9.83 -8.49
CA GLN A 142 -19.11 10.80 -9.39
C GLN A 142 -18.68 12.25 -9.10
N ALA A 143 -18.51 12.59 -7.82
CA ALA A 143 -18.03 13.91 -7.43
C ALA A 143 -16.61 14.15 -7.93
N ALA A 144 -15.71 13.16 -7.79
CA ALA A 144 -14.34 13.25 -8.29
C ALA A 144 -14.30 13.50 -9.81
N VAL A 145 -15.12 12.79 -10.57
CA VAL A 145 -15.26 12.99 -12.03
C VAL A 145 -15.79 14.38 -12.34
N ARG A 146 -16.83 14.85 -11.64
CA ARG A 146 -17.38 16.21 -11.83
C ARG A 146 -16.35 17.29 -11.55
N ILE A 147 -15.61 17.16 -10.45
CA ILE A 147 -14.52 18.09 -10.09
C ILE A 147 -13.45 18.10 -11.19
N ALA A 148 -13.03 16.93 -11.68
CA ALA A 148 -12.06 16.84 -12.77
C ALA A 148 -12.55 17.52 -14.04
N ALA A 149 -13.78 17.25 -14.45
CA ALA A 149 -14.38 17.84 -15.65
C ALA A 149 -14.54 19.37 -15.54
N GLN A 150 -15.04 19.88 -14.42
CA GLN A 150 -15.24 21.32 -14.18
C GLN A 150 -13.92 22.09 -14.14
N ASN A 151 -12.84 21.46 -13.70
CA ASN A 151 -11.51 22.07 -13.61
C ASN A 151 -10.60 21.69 -14.80
N GLN A 152 -11.14 21.05 -15.83
CA GLN A 152 -10.40 20.64 -17.03
C GLN A 152 -9.15 19.78 -16.71
N LEU A 153 -9.27 18.91 -15.70
CA LEU A 153 -8.21 17.98 -15.34
C LEU A 153 -8.25 16.76 -16.26
N SER A 154 -7.09 16.16 -16.50
CA SER A 154 -6.95 15.05 -17.46
C SER A 154 -7.63 13.76 -17.03
N SER A 155 -7.65 13.48 -15.73
CA SER A 155 -8.03 12.16 -15.22
C SER A 155 -8.30 12.14 -13.71
N VAL A 156 -8.95 11.05 -13.27
CA VAL A 156 -9.09 10.63 -11.88
C VAL A 156 -8.54 9.21 -11.76
N HIS A 157 -7.63 9.00 -10.85
CA HIS A 157 -7.03 7.69 -10.57
C HIS A 157 -7.39 7.24 -9.15
N VAL A 158 -7.86 6.01 -9.03
CA VAL A 158 -8.11 5.32 -7.75
C VAL A 158 -7.14 4.15 -7.70
N THR A 159 -6.02 4.30 -6.99
CA THR A 159 -4.94 3.31 -7.01
C THR A 159 -4.90 2.46 -5.74
N PHE A 160 -4.54 1.19 -5.89
CA PHE A 160 -4.52 0.21 -4.81
C PHE A 160 -5.88 0.08 -4.11
N CYS A 161 -6.97 0.20 -4.86
CA CYS A 161 -8.31 -0.06 -4.33
C CYS A 161 -8.57 -1.56 -4.21
N THR A 162 -9.64 -1.93 -3.54
CA THR A 162 -10.08 -3.32 -3.51
C THR A 162 -10.63 -3.75 -4.88
N GLU A 163 -10.58 -5.06 -5.17
CA GLU A 163 -11.17 -5.61 -6.38
C GLU A 163 -12.64 -5.20 -6.54
N ALA A 164 -13.43 -5.35 -5.48
CA ALA A 164 -14.83 -4.97 -5.46
C ALA A 164 -15.08 -3.48 -5.76
N GLU A 165 -14.19 -2.58 -5.30
CA GLU A 165 -14.25 -1.16 -5.68
C GLU A 165 -13.94 -0.94 -7.15
N ALA A 166 -12.88 -1.60 -7.68
CA ALA A 166 -12.52 -1.48 -9.09
C ALA A 166 -13.62 -2.00 -10.03
N GLU A 167 -14.22 -3.15 -9.69
CA GLU A 167 -15.35 -3.74 -10.41
C GLU A 167 -16.57 -2.82 -10.38
N ALA A 168 -16.93 -2.28 -9.21
CA ALA A 168 -18.06 -1.38 -9.08
C ALA A 168 -17.88 -0.07 -9.86
N LEU A 169 -16.63 0.43 -9.97
CA LEU A 169 -16.30 1.64 -10.72
C LEU A 169 -16.27 1.42 -12.25
N ALA A 170 -15.89 0.23 -12.70
CA ALA A 170 -15.73 -0.11 -14.11
C ALA A 170 -16.89 -0.93 -14.70
N GLY A 171 -17.76 -1.50 -13.87
CA GLY A 171 -18.90 -2.33 -14.27
C GLY A 171 -19.99 -1.58 -15.00
N ASP A 172 -21.15 -2.21 -15.16
CA ASP A 172 -22.30 -1.67 -15.92
C ASP A 172 -22.73 -0.29 -15.42
N GLY A 173 -22.64 0.71 -16.30
CA GLY A 173 -22.85 2.13 -15.96
C GLY A 173 -21.67 2.83 -15.32
N GLY A 174 -20.57 2.12 -15.04
CA GLY A 174 -19.32 2.68 -14.55
C GLY A 174 -18.56 3.48 -15.62
N ASN A 175 -17.81 4.47 -15.16
CA ASN A 175 -17.09 5.39 -16.04
C ASN A 175 -15.57 5.25 -15.97
N TYR A 176 -15.08 4.31 -15.17
CA TYR A 176 -13.67 4.05 -14.97
C TYR A 176 -13.18 2.86 -15.80
N LEU A 177 -11.89 2.82 -16.06
CA LEU A 177 -11.18 1.70 -16.66
C LEU A 177 -10.51 0.91 -15.55
N HIS A 178 -10.72 -0.39 -15.49
CA HIS A 178 -10.11 -1.28 -14.49
C HIS A 178 -8.70 -1.69 -14.94
N ARG A 179 -7.72 -1.47 -14.09
CA ARG A 179 -6.32 -1.90 -14.27
C ARG A 179 -5.96 -2.94 -13.24
N VAL A 180 -5.29 -4.01 -13.69
CA VAL A 180 -4.74 -5.05 -12.83
C VAL A 180 -3.21 -5.05 -12.98
N THR A 181 -2.51 -5.05 -11.85
CA THR A 181 -1.06 -5.21 -11.74
C THR A 181 -0.79 -6.26 -10.67
N GLN A 182 0.48 -6.51 -10.31
CA GLN A 182 0.79 -7.50 -9.27
C GLN A 182 1.76 -6.98 -8.21
N GLN A 183 1.66 -7.59 -7.03
CA GLN A 183 2.63 -7.51 -5.94
C GLN A 183 2.89 -8.91 -5.37
N PHE A 184 3.81 -9.01 -4.40
CA PHE A 184 4.12 -10.29 -3.75
C PHE A 184 3.71 -10.24 -2.28
N HIS A 185 2.79 -11.13 -1.88
CA HIS A 185 2.31 -11.27 -0.53
C HIS A 185 2.67 -12.64 0.04
N TRP A 186 3.01 -12.69 1.31
CA TRP A 186 3.12 -13.94 2.06
C TRP A 186 1.83 -14.17 2.85
N GLU A 187 1.31 -15.39 2.77
CA GLU A 187 0.11 -15.79 3.47
C GLU A 187 0.41 -16.85 4.53
N ASN A 188 -0.16 -16.63 5.71
CA ASN A 188 -0.12 -17.58 6.80
C ASN A 188 -1.18 -18.66 6.57
N ARG A 189 -0.73 -19.86 6.27
CA ARG A 189 -1.59 -21.05 6.06
C ARG A 189 -1.83 -21.85 7.34
N GLY A 190 -1.80 -21.16 8.49
CA GLY A 190 -1.98 -21.78 9.80
C GLY A 190 -0.68 -22.33 10.39
N TYR A 191 0.46 -21.72 10.06
CA TYR A 191 1.77 -22.12 10.63
C TYR A 191 1.82 -21.79 12.11
N ALA A 192 2.25 -22.74 12.93
CA ALA A 192 2.47 -22.54 14.36
C ALA A 192 3.81 -21.86 14.66
N ASN A 193 4.80 -22.01 13.77
CA ASN A 193 6.13 -21.42 13.88
C ASN A 193 6.80 -21.33 12.49
N PHE A 194 7.98 -20.71 12.46
CA PHE A 194 8.72 -20.53 11.21
C PHE A 194 9.21 -21.85 10.59
N ASP A 195 9.51 -22.87 11.38
CA ASP A 195 9.90 -24.19 10.88
C ASP A 195 8.73 -24.91 10.18
N ASP A 196 7.49 -24.73 10.64
CA ASP A 196 6.29 -25.24 9.97
C ASP A 196 6.15 -24.60 8.58
N PHE A 197 6.35 -23.27 8.48
CA PHE A 197 6.41 -22.60 7.19
C PHE A 197 7.51 -23.19 6.30
N LEU A 198 8.74 -23.32 6.83
CA LEU A 198 9.84 -23.93 6.08
C LEU A 198 9.55 -25.36 5.64
N ALA A 199 8.79 -26.12 6.42
CA ALA A 199 8.40 -27.50 6.09
C ALA A 199 7.53 -27.57 4.85
N THR A 200 6.80 -26.54 4.47
CA THR A 200 5.99 -26.50 3.25
C THR A 200 6.81 -26.23 1.98
N LEU A 201 8.04 -25.74 2.14
CA LEU A 201 8.91 -25.42 1.03
C LEU A 201 9.64 -26.65 0.47
N SER A 202 10.05 -26.58 -0.79
CA SER A 202 10.93 -27.57 -1.38
C SER A 202 12.25 -27.68 -0.60
N SER A 203 12.86 -28.86 -0.57
CA SER A 203 14.08 -29.12 0.20
C SER A 203 15.21 -28.14 -0.12
N ARG A 204 15.38 -27.80 -1.40
CA ARG A 204 16.39 -26.84 -1.88
C ARG A 204 16.13 -25.44 -1.32
N LYS A 205 14.88 -24.96 -1.39
CA LYS A 205 14.50 -23.62 -0.91
C LYS A 205 14.59 -23.51 0.61
N ARG A 206 14.12 -24.50 1.34
CA ARG A 206 14.27 -24.57 2.80
C ARG A 206 15.73 -24.49 3.26
N LYS A 207 16.63 -25.25 2.60
CA LYS A 207 18.07 -25.20 2.90
C LYS A 207 18.67 -23.83 2.59
N ALA A 208 18.25 -23.20 1.49
CA ALA A 208 18.72 -21.88 1.10
C ALA A 208 18.30 -20.82 2.13
N ILE A 209 17.05 -20.80 2.57
CA ILE A 209 16.55 -19.83 3.57
C ILE A 209 17.28 -20.01 4.90
N ARG A 210 17.46 -21.24 5.39
CA ARG A 210 18.23 -21.47 6.62
C ARG A 210 19.64 -20.91 6.52
N LYS A 211 20.34 -21.18 5.42
CA LYS A 211 21.69 -20.65 5.17
C LYS A 211 21.72 -19.13 5.09
N GLU A 212 20.70 -18.49 4.50
CA GLU A 212 20.58 -17.03 4.45
C GLU A 212 20.41 -16.46 5.86
N ARG A 213 19.51 -17.04 6.68
CA ARG A 213 19.29 -16.62 8.06
C ARG A 213 20.53 -16.80 8.93
N ASP A 214 21.20 -17.95 8.83
CA ASP A 214 22.45 -18.22 9.57
C ASP A 214 23.51 -17.16 9.26
N ARG A 215 23.67 -16.81 7.96
CA ARG A 215 24.63 -15.79 7.53
C ARG A 215 24.24 -14.39 7.96
N ALA A 216 22.96 -14.05 7.86
CA ALA A 216 22.47 -12.76 8.29
C ALA A 216 22.65 -12.56 9.80
N GLN A 217 22.42 -13.60 10.60
CA GLN A 217 22.60 -13.57 12.06
C GLN A 217 24.07 -13.55 12.49
N ALA A 218 24.98 -14.01 11.63
CA ALA A 218 26.42 -14.01 11.88
C ALA A 218 27.11 -12.64 11.60
N PHE A 219 26.35 -11.53 11.45
CA PHE A 219 26.93 -10.20 11.19
C PHE A 219 27.66 -9.57 12.40
N GLY A 220 27.70 -10.27 13.52
CA GLY A 220 28.39 -9.81 14.73
C GLY A 220 27.58 -8.87 15.61
N GLY A 221 26.26 -8.88 15.47
CA GLY A 221 25.33 -8.05 16.23
C GLY A 221 24.06 -8.81 16.64
N THR A 222 23.02 -8.07 16.99
CA THR A 222 21.71 -8.59 17.36
C THR A 222 20.62 -8.00 16.48
N ILE A 223 19.56 -8.79 16.21
CA ILE A 223 18.37 -8.32 15.49
C ILE A 223 17.20 -8.33 16.47
N ARG A 224 16.54 -7.20 16.62
CA ARG A 224 15.43 -6.99 17.57
C ARG A 224 14.19 -6.47 16.85
N ARG A 225 13.03 -6.92 17.29
CA ARG A 225 11.72 -6.36 16.90
C ARG A 225 11.25 -5.47 18.05
N LEU A 226 11.08 -4.19 17.77
CA LEU A 226 10.64 -3.20 18.75
C LEU A 226 9.23 -2.74 18.40
N THR A 227 8.38 -2.63 19.41
CA THR A 227 6.98 -2.15 19.29
C THR A 227 6.64 -1.26 20.50
N GLY A 228 5.66 -0.38 20.34
CA GLY A 228 5.14 0.44 21.42
C GLY A 228 6.23 1.21 22.18
N ASP A 229 6.23 1.09 23.50
CA ASP A 229 7.18 1.78 24.40
C ASP A 229 8.65 1.36 24.25
N GLN A 230 8.92 0.26 23.55
CA GLN A 230 10.30 -0.16 23.25
C GLN A 230 10.98 0.76 22.23
N ILE A 231 10.19 1.49 21.42
CA ILE A 231 10.69 2.41 20.40
C ILE A 231 10.91 3.77 21.07
N GLY A 232 12.15 4.24 21.10
CA GLY A 232 12.51 5.57 21.61
C GLY A 232 13.12 6.47 20.54
N ALA A 233 13.38 7.72 20.91
CA ALA A 233 13.91 8.74 19.99
C ALA A 233 15.19 8.28 19.25
N ARG A 234 16.14 7.62 19.96
CA ARG A 234 17.37 7.10 19.34
C ARG A 234 17.12 6.13 18.18
N HIS A 235 16.05 5.33 18.26
CA HIS A 235 15.70 4.36 17.24
C HIS A 235 15.16 5.06 15.99
N TRP A 236 14.36 6.13 16.17
CA TRP A 236 13.88 6.96 15.08
C TRP A 236 14.99 7.77 14.43
N ASP A 237 15.97 8.28 15.19
CA ASP A 237 17.12 8.99 14.64
C ASP A 237 18.01 8.07 13.80
N ALA A 238 18.20 6.83 14.24
CA ALA A 238 18.91 5.83 13.47
C ALA A 238 18.13 5.46 12.19
N PHE A 239 16.82 5.17 12.33
CA PHE A 239 15.99 4.80 11.19
C PHE A 239 15.87 5.93 10.17
N TRP A 240 15.80 7.17 10.61
CA TRP A 240 15.81 8.34 9.73
C TRP A 240 17.09 8.41 8.87
N ARG A 241 18.26 8.15 9.46
CA ARG A 241 19.53 8.06 8.71
C ARG A 241 19.47 6.95 7.65
N PHE A 242 18.95 5.77 8.00
CA PHE A 242 18.79 4.66 7.07
C PHE A 242 17.82 4.99 5.93
N TYR A 243 16.71 5.62 6.24
CA TYR A 243 15.70 6.01 5.27
C TYR A 243 16.25 7.04 4.28
N GLN A 244 16.98 8.04 4.76
CA GLN A 244 17.61 9.05 3.90
C GLN A 244 18.67 8.44 2.98
N ASP A 245 19.54 7.60 3.49
CA ASP A 245 20.60 6.95 2.73
C ASP A 245 20.02 6.07 1.60
N THR A 246 19.04 5.26 1.90
CA THR A 246 18.35 4.44 0.88
C THR A 246 17.59 5.29 -0.14
N GLY A 247 16.91 6.33 0.31
CA GLY A 247 16.16 7.25 -0.56
C GLY A 247 17.09 7.97 -1.55
N SER A 248 18.22 8.49 -1.08
CA SER A 248 19.18 9.20 -1.92
C SER A 248 19.84 8.30 -2.99
N ARG A 249 20.10 7.03 -2.65
CA ARG A 249 20.67 6.05 -3.58
C ARG A 249 19.70 5.56 -4.65
N LYS A 250 18.38 5.44 -4.34
CA LYS A 250 17.40 4.83 -5.24
C LYS A 250 16.52 5.83 -5.99
N TRP A 251 16.10 6.92 -5.34
CA TRP A 251 14.99 7.76 -5.81
C TRP A 251 15.30 9.27 -5.80
N GLY A 252 16.51 9.67 -5.44
CA GLY A 252 16.95 11.07 -5.39
C GLY A 252 16.54 11.81 -4.11
N ARG A 253 15.28 11.72 -3.66
CA ARG A 253 14.82 12.33 -2.39
C ARG A 253 13.82 11.43 -1.69
N PRO A 254 13.94 11.26 -0.35
CA PRO A 254 12.91 10.62 0.45
C PRO A 254 11.61 11.44 0.41
N TYR A 255 10.46 10.76 0.37
CA TYR A 255 9.15 11.41 0.37
C TYR A 255 8.72 11.89 1.77
N LEU A 256 9.04 11.11 2.81
CA LEU A 256 8.66 11.42 4.18
C LEU A 256 9.69 12.34 4.83
N THR A 257 9.23 13.18 5.76
CA THR A 257 10.08 14.04 6.59
C THR A 257 10.42 13.38 7.92
N ARG A 258 11.39 13.93 8.67
CA ARG A 258 11.67 13.43 10.03
C ARG A 258 10.46 13.59 10.95
N ALA A 259 9.73 14.70 10.81
CA ALA A 259 8.52 14.98 11.60
C ALA A 259 7.42 13.94 11.41
N PHE A 260 7.33 13.29 10.24
CA PHE A 260 6.38 12.21 10.04
C PHE A 260 6.63 11.04 11.02
N PHE A 261 7.90 10.67 11.23
CA PHE A 261 8.23 9.58 12.17
C PHE A 261 7.95 9.96 13.62
N ASP A 262 8.08 11.24 13.99
CA ASP A 262 7.69 11.72 15.31
C ASP A 262 6.16 11.67 15.50
N ASP A 263 5.42 12.06 14.47
CA ASP A 263 3.95 12.02 14.48
C ASP A 263 3.40 10.59 14.60
N ILE A 264 3.90 9.64 13.82
CA ILE A 264 3.44 8.23 13.94
C ILE A 264 3.88 7.61 15.27
N HIS A 265 5.04 8.01 15.81
CA HIS A 265 5.43 7.57 17.15
C HIS A 265 4.45 8.06 18.22
N ALA A 266 4.04 9.33 18.13
CA ALA A 266 3.13 9.93 19.12
C ALA A 266 1.71 9.34 19.03
N THR A 267 1.23 8.97 17.83
CA THR A 267 -0.18 8.64 17.59
C THR A 267 -0.44 7.18 17.22
N MET A 268 0.59 6.44 16.78
CA MET A 268 0.46 5.09 16.21
C MET A 268 1.56 4.13 16.66
N ARG A 269 2.31 4.43 17.72
CA ARG A 269 3.47 3.62 18.13
C ARG A 269 3.16 2.14 18.36
N ASP A 270 1.94 1.84 18.80
CA ASP A 270 1.49 0.46 19.05
C ASP A 270 1.17 -0.31 17.75
N ASP A 271 1.02 0.41 16.63
CA ASP A 271 0.87 -0.17 15.30
C ASP A 271 2.19 -0.25 14.55
N VAL A 272 3.30 0.25 15.13
CA VAL A 272 4.63 0.20 14.53
C VAL A 272 5.39 -1.04 14.98
N VAL A 273 6.01 -1.74 14.02
CA VAL A 273 7.00 -2.78 14.26
C VAL A 273 8.31 -2.36 13.59
N LEU A 274 9.28 -1.99 14.39
CA LEU A 274 10.61 -1.60 13.93
C LEU A 274 11.59 -2.76 14.15
N VAL A 275 12.03 -3.40 13.07
CA VAL A 275 13.09 -4.39 13.11
C VAL A 275 14.41 -3.67 12.99
N LEU A 276 15.26 -3.78 14.02
CA LEU A 276 16.59 -3.17 14.04
C LEU A 276 17.68 -4.23 14.18
N ALA A 277 18.72 -4.10 13.35
CA ALA A 277 19.99 -4.78 13.53
C ALA A 277 20.96 -3.82 14.24
N GLU A 278 21.49 -4.25 15.38
CA GLU A 278 22.38 -3.48 16.24
C GLU A 278 23.72 -4.22 16.36
N ARG A 279 24.83 -3.49 16.22
CA ARG A 279 26.19 -3.97 16.42
C ARG A 279 26.92 -3.04 17.38
N ASP A 280 27.57 -3.60 18.40
CA ASP A 280 28.24 -2.85 19.46
C ASP A 280 27.32 -1.81 20.15
N GLY A 281 26.02 -2.11 20.24
CA GLY A 281 24.99 -1.24 20.83
C GLY A 281 24.45 -0.15 19.92
N GLU A 282 24.94 -0.05 18.68
CA GLU A 282 24.52 0.95 17.71
C GLU A 282 23.68 0.32 16.58
N PRO A 283 22.53 0.94 16.20
CA PRO A 283 21.75 0.50 15.05
C PRO A 283 22.51 0.69 13.75
N VAL A 284 22.63 -0.39 12.96
CA VAL A 284 23.32 -0.41 11.66
C VAL A 284 22.38 -0.64 10.49
N ALA A 285 21.20 -1.21 10.73
CA ALA A 285 20.17 -1.40 9.71
C ALA A 285 18.79 -1.49 10.36
N GLY A 286 17.72 -1.23 9.56
CA GLY A 286 16.37 -1.33 10.06
C GLY A 286 15.30 -1.46 8.99
N ALA A 287 14.20 -2.13 9.37
CA ALA A 287 12.98 -2.25 8.57
C ALA A 287 11.78 -1.74 9.37
N LEU A 288 11.06 -0.79 8.81
CA LEU A 288 9.82 -0.27 9.36
C LEU A 288 8.63 -1.02 8.79
N ASN A 289 7.78 -1.52 9.69
CA ASN A 289 6.52 -2.15 9.35
C ASN A 289 5.38 -1.49 10.12
N LEU A 290 4.15 -1.57 9.58
CA LEU A 290 2.93 -1.22 10.30
C LEU A 290 2.03 -2.45 10.46
N LEU A 291 1.34 -2.51 11.59
CA LEU A 291 0.37 -3.56 11.91
C LEU A 291 -1.04 -3.09 11.58
N GLY A 292 -1.72 -3.85 10.73
CA GLY A 292 -3.17 -3.87 10.64
C GLY A 292 -3.75 -4.94 11.58
N ARG A 293 -5.06 -5.16 11.47
CA ARG A 293 -5.75 -6.20 12.25
C ARG A 293 -5.20 -7.60 11.99
N ASP A 294 -4.98 -7.93 10.72
CA ASP A 294 -4.63 -9.26 10.24
C ASP A 294 -3.41 -9.30 9.32
N THR A 295 -2.81 -8.15 9.04
CA THR A 295 -1.72 -8.00 8.07
C THR A 295 -0.57 -7.18 8.66
N LEU A 296 0.67 -7.63 8.42
CA LEU A 296 1.88 -6.86 8.65
C LEU A 296 2.36 -6.24 7.35
N TYR A 297 2.49 -4.93 7.34
CA TYR A 297 2.87 -4.15 6.16
C TYR A 297 4.32 -3.67 6.25
N GLY A 298 5.24 -4.31 5.52
CA GLY A 298 6.61 -3.85 5.36
C GLY A 298 6.67 -2.58 4.50
N ARG A 299 7.30 -1.52 5.02
CA ARG A 299 7.26 -0.21 4.37
C ARG A 299 8.62 0.28 3.88
N TYR A 300 9.55 0.44 4.77
CA TYR A 300 10.85 1.04 4.45
C TYR A 300 11.98 0.25 5.04
N TRP A 301 13.07 0.17 4.30
CA TRP A 301 14.33 -0.43 4.71
C TRP A 301 15.47 0.54 4.49
N GLY A 302 16.46 0.47 5.36
CA GLY A 302 17.75 1.09 5.11
C GLY A 302 18.84 0.54 6.01
N ALA A 303 20.08 0.81 5.65
CA ALA A 303 21.25 0.33 6.35
C ALA A 303 22.45 1.28 6.13
N THR A 304 23.27 1.45 7.15
CA THR A 304 24.57 2.15 7.05
C THR A 304 25.71 1.17 6.81
N GLU A 305 25.48 -0.13 7.03
CA GLU A 305 26.45 -1.19 6.78
C GLU A 305 25.85 -2.23 5.84
N ASP A 306 26.69 -2.79 4.96
CA ASP A 306 26.29 -3.87 4.05
C ASP A 306 26.73 -5.23 4.63
N HIS A 307 25.75 -6.04 5.01
CA HIS A 307 25.95 -7.40 5.49
C HIS A 307 25.17 -8.39 4.63
N PRO A 308 25.77 -9.52 4.26
CA PRO A 308 25.11 -10.52 3.43
C PRO A 308 23.78 -11.00 4.03
N TYR A 309 22.71 -10.88 3.24
CA TYR A 309 21.33 -11.31 3.57
C TYR A 309 20.65 -10.57 4.73
N LEU A 310 21.29 -9.55 5.34
CA LEU A 310 20.68 -8.80 6.45
C LEU A 310 19.38 -8.13 6.03
N HIS A 311 19.32 -7.61 4.80
CA HIS A 311 18.07 -7.09 4.20
C HIS A 311 16.95 -8.13 4.21
N PHE A 312 17.24 -9.36 3.79
CA PHE A 312 16.23 -10.42 3.74
C PHE A 312 15.80 -10.87 5.14
N GLU A 313 16.75 -10.95 6.06
CA GLU A 313 16.42 -11.27 7.46
C GLU A 313 15.48 -10.23 8.05
N CYS A 314 15.82 -8.95 7.99
CA CYS A 314 15.03 -7.88 8.62
C CYS A 314 13.69 -7.61 7.92
N CYS A 315 13.66 -7.65 6.57
CA CYS A 315 12.46 -7.26 5.82
C CYS A 315 11.48 -8.42 5.59
N TYR A 316 11.96 -9.66 5.53
CA TYR A 316 11.12 -10.80 5.16
C TYR A 316 11.03 -11.84 6.27
N TYR A 317 12.16 -12.36 6.76
CA TYR A 317 12.11 -13.47 7.71
C TYR A 317 11.62 -13.04 9.09
N GLN A 318 12.07 -11.87 9.56
CA GLN A 318 11.58 -11.32 10.82
C GLN A 318 10.09 -10.90 10.73
N ALA A 319 9.65 -10.44 9.56
CA ALA A 319 8.25 -10.10 9.32
C ALA A 319 7.34 -11.35 9.31
N ILE A 320 7.75 -12.42 8.62
CA ILE A 320 7.03 -13.71 8.60
C ILE A 320 6.97 -14.29 10.02
N ASP A 321 8.09 -14.35 10.71
CA ASP A 321 8.19 -14.89 12.06
C ASP A 321 7.30 -14.12 13.05
N HIS A 322 7.27 -12.78 12.92
CA HIS A 322 6.40 -11.93 13.72
C HIS A 322 4.91 -12.12 13.38
N ALA A 323 4.58 -12.23 12.11
CA ALA A 323 3.21 -12.47 11.68
C ALA A 323 2.68 -13.82 12.18
N ILE A 324 3.49 -14.88 12.14
CA ILE A 324 3.14 -16.19 12.70
C ILE A 324 2.92 -16.07 14.21
N ALA A 325 3.84 -15.43 14.93
CA ALA A 325 3.74 -15.28 16.39
C ALA A 325 2.51 -14.52 16.85
N LEU A 326 1.99 -13.60 16.03
CA LEU A 326 0.77 -12.83 16.29
C LEU A 326 -0.50 -13.45 15.68
N GLY A 327 -0.38 -14.56 14.94
CA GLY A 327 -1.51 -15.18 14.25
C GLY A 327 -2.07 -14.33 13.10
N LEU A 328 -1.24 -13.43 12.50
CA LEU A 328 -1.66 -12.62 11.36
C LEU A 328 -1.81 -13.48 10.10
N SER A 329 -2.74 -13.09 9.24
CA SER A 329 -3.05 -13.81 8.01
C SER A 329 -2.03 -13.55 6.89
N ARG A 330 -1.38 -12.35 6.89
CA ARG A 330 -0.61 -11.90 5.73
C ARG A 330 0.59 -11.02 6.11
N VAL A 331 1.61 -11.04 5.23
CA VAL A 331 2.68 -10.05 5.20
C VAL A 331 2.77 -9.45 3.79
N GLU A 332 2.67 -8.14 3.71
CA GLU A 332 2.92 -7.37 2.48
C GLU A 332 4.28 -6.67 2.61
N ALA A 333 5.17 -6.88 1.65
CA ALA A 333 6.55 -6.40 1.74
C ALA A 333 6.90 -5.35 0.67
N GLY A 334 5.93 -4.49 0.31
CA GLY A 334 6.09 -3.40 -0.68
C GLY A 334 6.01 -3.88 -2.13
N ALA A 335 6.09 -2.92 -3.07
CA ALA A 335 5.72 -3.10 -4.48
C ALA A 335 6.73 -3.90 -5.33
N GLN A 336 8.01 -3.96 -4.98
CA GLN A 336 9.05 -4.47 -5.88
C GLN A 336 9.75 -5.72 -5.33
N GLY A 337 10.28 -6.57 -6.22
CA GLY A 337 11.27 -7.59 -5.93
C GLY A 337 10.84 -9.04 -6.16
N GLU A 338 11.15 -9.57 -7.35
CA GLU A 338 11.00 -11.00 -7.70
C GLU A 338 11.71 -11.96 -6.73
N HIS A 339 12.78 -11.47 -6.06
CA HIS A 339 13.48 -12.24 -5.02
C HIS A 339 12.58 -12.65 -3.85
N LYS A 340 11.41 -12.01 -3.67
CA LYS A 340 10.40 -12.37 -2.67
C LYS A 340 9.79 -13.74 -2.94
N LEU A 341 9.60 -14.10 -4.22
CA LEU A 341 9.06 -15.39 -4.63
C LEU A 341 9.86 -16.55 -4.01
N ALA A 342 11.19 -16.49 -4.07
CA ALA A 342 12.05 -17.50 -3.47
C ALA A 342 11.89 -17.67 -1.95
N ARG A 343 11.25 -16.71 -1.28
CA ARG A 343 11.04 -16.61 0.18
C ARG A 343 9.60 -16.84 0.61
N GLY A 344 8.76 -17.35 -0.30
CA GLY A 344 7.39 -17.75 0.02
C GLY A 344 6.33 -16.67 -0.19
N TYR A 345 6.70 -15.51 -0.71
CA TYR A 345 5.74 -14.50 -1.14
C TYR A 345 5.26 -14.84 -2.55
N LEU A 346 3.98 -15.04 -2.72
CA LEU A 346 3.38 -15.34 -4.02
C LEU A 346 2.82 -14.06 -4.67
N PRO A 347 2.71 -14.03 -6.01
CA PRO A 347 2.09 -12.91 -6.69
C PRO A 347 0.61 -12.81 -6.31
N SER A 348 0.15 -11.58 -6.15
CA SER A 348 -1.23 -11.21 -5.83
C SER A 348 -1.67 -10.09 -6.75
N ALA A 349 -2.87 -10.19 -7.32
CA ALA A 349 -3.45 -9.15 -8.14
C ALA A 349 -3.67 -7.86 -7.34
N ILE A 350 -3.38 -6.72 -7.95
CA ILE A 350 -3.55 -5.39 -7.40
C ILE A 350 -4.42 -4.59 -8.35
N HIS A 351 -5.46 -3.96 -7.81
CA HIS A 351 -6.49 -3.31 -8.60
C HIS A 351 -6.39 -1.78 -8.51
N SER A 352 -6.72 -1.14 -9.63
CA SER A 352 -6.83 0.32 -9.73
C SER A 352 -7.92 0.67 -10.74
N ALA A 353 -8.52 1.84 -10.60
CA ALA A 353 -9.54 2.32 -11.52
C ALA A 353 -9.19 3.72 -12.03
N HIS A 354 -9.39 3.99 -13.31
CA HIS A 354 -8.93 5.19 -13.99
C HIS A 354 -10.05 5.81 -14.84
N TRP A 355 -10.45 7.04 -14.51
CA TRP A 355 -11.28 7.84 -15.39
C TRP A 355 -10.39 8.81 -16.18
N ILE A 356 -10.63 8.93 -17.47
CA ILE A 356 -9.85 9.76 -18.40
C ILE A 356 -10.81 10.67 -19.15
N ALA A 357 -10.54 11.98 -19.13
CA ALA A 357 -11.43 12.99 -19.69
C ALA A 357 -11.49 12.95 -21.22
N ASP A 358 -10.32 12.84 -21.89
CA ASP A 358 -10.28 12.82 -23.34
C ASP A 358 -10.69 11.45 -23.90
N PRO A 359 -11.69 11.39 -24.81
CA PRO A 359 -12.17 10.12 -25.36
C PRO A 359 -11.11 9.36 -26.18
N GLY A 360 -10.19 10.08 -26.85
CA GLY A 360 -9.13 9.48 -27.66
C GLY A 360 -8.08 8.81 -26.78
N LEU A 361 -7.60 9.53 -25.76
CA LEU A 361 -6.69 8.99 -24.76
C LEU A 361 -7.33 7.83 -23.99
N ARG A 362 -8.61 7.98 -23.56
CA ARG A 362 -9.36 6.92 -22.88
C ARG A 362 -9.39 5.64 -23.71
N LYS A 363 -9.69 5.74 -25.02
CA LYS A 363 -9.73 4.59 -25.92
C LYS A 363 -8.35 3.92 -26.08
N ALA A 364 -7.28 4.72 -26.15
CA ALA A 364 -5.92 4.20 -26.23
C ALA A 364 -5.51 3.47 -24.95
N VAL A 365 -5.80 4.06 -23.78
CA VAL A 365 -5.54 3.47 -22.48
C VAL A 365 -6.38 2.19 -22.28
N ALA A 366 -7.66 2.17 -22.66
CA ALA A 366 -8.49 0.98 -22.55
C ALA A 366 -7.87 -0.23 -23.28
N ARG A 367 -7.41 -0.04 -24.52
CA ARG A 367 -6.73 -1.10 -25.29
C ARG A 367 -5.42 -1.58 -24.64
N PHE A 368 -4.67 -0.63 -24.09
CA PHE A 368 -3.44 -0.96 -23.35
C PHE A 368 -3.75 -1.82 -22.12
N LEU A 369 -4.78 -1.44 -21.34
CA LEU A 369 -5.17 -2.15 -20.13
C LEU A 369 -5.73 -3.55 -20.40
N ASP A 370 -6.44 -3.74 -21.54
CA ASP A 370 -6.90 -5.07 -21.95
C ASP A 370 -5.71 -6.02 -22.20
N ALA A 371 -4.67 -5.54 -22.89
CA ALA A 371 -3.47 -6.32 -23.15
C ALA A 371 -2.62 -6.52 -21.87
N GLU A 372 -2.50 -5.48 -21.03
CA GLU A 372 -1.75 -5.55 -19.76
C GLU A 372 -2.39 -6.57 -18.81
N ARG A 373 -3.73 -6.63 -18.74
CA ARG A 373 -4.46 -7.57 -17.87
C ARG A 373 -4.15 -9.02 -18.24
N VAL A 374 -4.26 -9.38 -19.54
CA VAL A 374 -3.95 -10.74 -20.01
C VAL A 374 -2.51 -11.12 -19.64
N ALA A 375 -1.54 -10.23 -19.92
CA ALA A 375 -0.15 -10.48 -19.58
C ALA A 375 0.09 -10.61 -18.06
N THR A 376 -0.60 -9.80 -17.25
CA THR A 376 -0.50 -9.87 -15.78
C THR A 376 -1.07 -11.17 -15.23
N ASP A 377 -2.22 -11.61 -15.74
CA ASP A 377 -2.85 -12.87 -15.32
C ASP A 377 -1.95 -14.07 -15.65
N GLU A 378 -1.41 -14.12 -16.88
CA GLU A 378 -0.45 -15.15 -17.30
C GLU A 378 0.82 -15.14 -16.42
N GLU A 379 1.36 -13.94 -16.12
CA GLU A 379 2.54 -13.81 -15.27
C GLU A 379 2.28 -14.28 -13.83
N ILE A 380 1.12 -13.95 -13.25
CA ILE A 380 0.70 -14.44 -11.93
C ILE A 380 0.62 -15.96 -11.90
N GLU A 381 0.02 -16.59 -12.92
CA GLU A 381 -0.05 -18.05 -13.03
C GLU A 381 1.34 -18.68 -13.12
N ILE A 382 2.19 -18.18 -14.00
CA ILE A 382 3.57 -18.67 -14.19
C ILE A 382 4.36 -18.54 -12.88
N LEU A 383 4.39 -17.36 -12.28
CA LEU A 383 5.15 -17.12 -11.06
C LEU A 383 4.63 -17.94 -9.88
N THR A 384 3.31 -18.15 -9.78
CA THR A 384 2.72 -19.01 -8.75
C THR A 384 3.17 -20.45 -8.92
N ALA A 385 3.22 -20.96 -10.15
CA ALA A 385 3.72 -22.30 -10.45
C ALA A 385 5.22 -22.46 -10.15
N TYR A 386 6.01 -21.38 -10.28
CA TYR A 386 7.43 -21.34 -9.90
C TYR A 386 7.68 -21.05 -8.42
N GLY A 387 6.62 -20.93 -7.61
CA GLY A 387 6.69 -20.72 -6.17
C GLY A 387 7.60 -21.72 -5.46
N PRO A 388 8.08 -21.41 -4.25
CA PRO A 388 9.07 -22.22 -3.55
C PRO A 388 8.47 -23.45 -2.86
N PHE A 389 7.15 -23.60 -2.87
CA PHE A 389 6.42 -24.64 -2.15
C PHE A 389 6.62 -26.02 -2.76
N ARG A 390 6.39 -27.07 -1.97
CA ARG A 390 6.41 -28.44 -2.46
C ARG A 390 5.24 -28.65 -3.42
N ARG A 391 5.49 -29.25 -4.57
CA ARG A 391 4.44 -29.70 -5.47
C ARG A 391 3.79 -30.96 -4.86
N GLY A 392 2.48 -30.95 -4.73
CA GLY A 392 1.70 -32.11 -4.33
C GLY A 392 1.59 -33.13 -5.49
N PRO A 393 1.13 -34.38 -5.23
CA PRO A 393 0.91 -35.37 -6.29
C PRO A 393 -0.03 -34.90 -7.41
N ALA A 394 -0.97 -33.99 -7.10
CA ALA A 394 -1.89 -33.41 -8.08
C ALA A 394 -1.18 -32.37 -9.02
N ASP A 395 -0.16 -31.68 -8.53
CA ASP A 395 0.55 -30.67 -9.30
C ASP A 395 1.56 -31.29 -10.31
N LEU A 396 1.98 -32.54 -10.05
CA LEU A 396 2.90 -33.30 -10.92
C LEU A 396 2.18 -33.92 -12.15
N ALA A 397 0.83 -33.95 -12.14
CA ALA A 397 0.05 -34.48 -13.26
C ALA A 397 -0.22 -33.46 -14.37
N GLN A 398 0.17 -32.18 -14.17
CA GLN A 398 -0.04 -31.08 -15.13
C GLN A 398 1.25 -30.59 -15.80
N ASP A 399 2.40 -31.26 -15.62
CA ASP A 399 3.62 -30.91 -16.34
C ASP A 399 3.48 -31.44 -17.80
N PRO A 400 3.35 -30.60 -18.83
CA PRO A 400 3.45 -31.04 -20.21
C PRO A 400 4.91 -31.45 -20.40
N GLN A 401 5.13 -32.73 -20.66
CA GLN A 401 6.45 -33.24 -21.06
C GLN A 401 6.84 -32.61 -22.39
N ASP A 402 8.06 -32.02 -22.42
CA ASP A 402 8.94 -31.63 -23.52
C ASP A 402 8.51 -30.47 -24.42
#